data_e5e2a9dda15dce7d88ae04bfc50e9c08
#
_entry.id   e5e2a9dda15dce7d88ae04bfc50e9c08
#
_cell.length_a   1.000
_cell.length_b   1.000
_cell.length_c   1.000
_cell.angle_alpha   90.00
_cell.angle_beta   90.00
_cell.angle_gamma   90.00
#
_symmetry.space_group_name_H-M   'P 1'
#
loop_
_entity.id
_entity.type
_entity.pdbx_description
1 polymer ?
#
loop_
_entity_poly.entity_id
_entity_poly.type
_entity_poly.pdbx_seq_one_letter_code
_entity_poly.pdbx_strand_id
1 'polypeptide(L)'
;MNIAVTGGLGSGKSTASRLLAVAMSAEHLDTDQLCRQQMQPGNPGFAAFSQVFGSRFLSADGALNKQLLRQAVFTDSGVKNELERILHPLVREEVAEYYLHCCVTEKNLVVEIPLLFEVGWQHDFAVWVVVYVPEELCYSRVAARDGFTAEEIQRVCATQLPLSEKLKHAHYVIDNSGTFVSTVQQIAWLGKNLRAEISMGNARKTG
;
A
#
# COMPACT_ATOMS: atom_id res chain seq x y z
N MET A 1 -2.83 9.71 14.83
CA MET A 1 -3.83 9.09 13.91
C MET A 1 -3.08 8.27 12.88
N ASN A 2 -3.59 7.11 12.52
CA ASN A 2 -3.09 6.29 11.42
C ASN A 2 -4.08 6.32 10.24
N ILE A 3 -3.55 6.48 9.03
CA ILE A 3 -4.32 6.68 7.81
C ILE A 3 -3.81 5.70 6.76
N ALA A 4 -4.70 4.88 6.19
CA ALA A 4 -4.37 4.03 5.05
C ALA A 4 -4.68 4.74 3.75
N VAL A 5 -3.78 4.65 2.77
CA VAL A 5 -3.98 5.12 1.40
C VAL A 5 -3.92 3.91 0.47
N THR A 6 -5.00 3.69 -0.26
CA THR A 6 -5.14 2.60 -1.23
C THR A 6 -5.63 3.11 -2.58
N GLY A 7 -5.74 2.22 -3.54
CA GLY A 7 -6.20 2.52 -4.90
C GLY A 7 -5.77 1.46 -5.88
N GLY A 8 -6.30 1.50 -7.08
CA GLY A 8 -5.97 0.56 -8.14
C GLY A 8 -4.53 0.66 -8.64
N LEU A 9 -4.13 -0.29 -9.47
CA LEU A 9 -2.86 -0.24 -10.20
C LEU A 9 -2.84 1.03 -11.05
N GLY A 10 -1.73 1.78 -11.05
CA GLY A 10 -1.60 3.01 -11.85
C GLY A 10 -2.40 4.22 -11.33
N SER A 11 -3.12 4.12 -10.19
CA SER A 11 -3.91 5.22 -9.64
C SER A 11 -3.09 6.41 -9.14
N GLY A 12 -1.78 6.26 -8.92
CA GLY A 12 -0.92 7.31 -8.35
C GLY A 12 -0.95 7.37 -6.82
N LYS A 13 -1.39 6.28 -6.15
CA LYS A 13 -1.44 6.20 -4.69
C LYS A 13 -0.12 6.52 -4.00
N SER A 14 1.03 6.11 -4.57
CA SER A 14 2.34 6.38 -3.97
C SER A 14 2.70 7.88 -3.95
N THR A 15 2.28 8.62 -4.97
CA THR A 15 2.43 10.07 -4.97
C THR A 15 1.46 10.71 -3.98
N ALA A 16 0.20 10.27 -3.98
CA ALA A 16 -0.83 10.81 -3.10
C ALA A 16 -0.53 10.54 -1.62
N SER A 17 -0.07 9.33 -1.25
CA SER A 17 0.28 8.96 0.11
C SER A 17 1.44 9.81 0.66
N ARG A 18 2.49 10.01 -0.13
CA ARG A 18 3.63 10.86 0.26
C ARG A 18 3.22 12.33 0.42
N LEU A 19 2.44 12.87 -0.52
CA LEU A 19 1.94 14.23 -0.42
C LEU A 19 1.02 14.42 0.79
N LEU A 20 0.16 13.44 1.10
CA LEU A 20 -0.69 13.48 2.28
C LEU A 20 0.15 13.44 3.58
N ALA A 21 1.19 12.60 3.62
CA ALA A 21 2.11 12.55 4.75
C ALA A 21 2.77 13.92 4.98
N VAL A 22 3.26 14.57 3.92
CA VAL A 22 3.81 15.94 4.02
C VAL A 22 2.76 16.92 4.49
N ALA A 23 1.55 16.91 3.91
CA ALA A 23 0.45 17.81 4.28
C ALA A 23 0.02 17.64 5.74
N MET A 24 0.21 16.46 6.32
CA MET A 24 -0.14 16.15 7.71
C MET A 24 1.05 16.22 8.69
N SER A 25 2.26 16.49 8.22
CA SER A 25 3.50 16.32 9.00
C SER A 25 3.58 14.92 9.63
N ALA A 26 3.19 13.91 8.87
CA ALA A 26 3.11 12.51 9.28
C ALA A 26 4.33 11.72 8.80
N GLU A 27 4.64 10.63 9.50
CA GLU A 27 5.51 9.58 8.97
C GLU A 27 4.81 8.86 7.81
N HIS A 28 5.60 8.32 6.87
CA HIS A 28 5.10 7.59 5.71
C HIS A 28 5.67 6.19 5.63
N LEU A 29 4.80 5.21 5.42
CA LEU A 29 5.18 3.82 5.14
C LEU A 29 4.58 3.35 3.82
N ASP A 30 5.32 2.50 3.13
CA ASP A 30 4.91 1.80 1.90
C ASP A 30 5.01 0.29 2.16
N THR A 31 3.86 -0.41 2.22
CA THR A 31 3.84 -1.85 2.52
C THR A 31 4.49 -2.70 1.45
N ASP A 32 4.51 -2.28 0.18
CA ASP A 32 5.27 -2.97 -0.87
C ASP A 32 6.78 -2.86 -0.61
N GLN A 33 7.24 -1.72 -0.07
CA GLN A 33 8.63 -1.56 0.34
C GLN A 33 8.97 -2.44 1.55
N LEU A 34 8.09 -2.53 2.54
CA LEU A 34 8.26 -3.44 3.69
C LEU A 34 8.32 -4.90 3.22
N CYS A 35 7.43 -5.33 2.33
CA CYS A 35 7.50 -6.67 1.72
C CYS A 35 8.87 -6.92 1.06
N ARG A 36 9.38 -5.94 0.30
CA ARG A 36 10.70 -6.05 -0.34
C ARG A 36 11.85 -6.12 0.67
N GLN A 37 11.74 -5.41 1.80
CA GLN A 37 12.72 -5.46 2.89
C GLN A 37 12.68 -6.81 3.60
N GLN A 38 11.50 -7.33 3.93
CA GLN A 38 11.33 -8.65 4.53
C GLN A 38 11.93 -9.78 3.66
N MET A 39 11.94 -9.60 2.34
CA MET A 39 12.55 -10.54 1.39
C MET A 39 14.05 -10.35 1.16
N GLN A 40 14.73 -9.50 1.93
CA GLN A 40 16.19 -9.41 1.91
C GLN A 40 16.82 -10.49 2.79
N PRO A 41 17.97 -11.05 2.41
CA PRO A 41 18.74 -11.98 3.27
C PRO A 41 18.97 -11.41 4.67
N GLY A 42 18.73 -12.24 5.68
CA GLY A 42 18.86 -11.85 7.09
C GLY A 42 17.58 -11.39 7.76
N ASN A 43 16.50 -11.12 7.00
CA ASN A 43 15.20 -10.77 7.57
C ASN A 43 14.30 -11.99 7.79
N PRO A 44 13.34 -11.92 8.74
CA PRO A 44 12.43 -13.03 9.07
C PRO A 44 11.65 -13.55 7.86
N GLY A 45 11.19 -12.64 6.97
CA GLY A 45 10.46 -13.02 5.75
C GLY A 45 11.28 -13.90 4.81
N PHE A 46 12.55 -13.53 4.58
CA PHE A 46 13.46 -14.34 3.75
C PHE A 46 13.77 -15.70 4.39
N ALA A 47 13.94 -15.75 5.72
CA ALA A 47 14.17 -17.00 6.44
C ALA A 47 12.96 -17.94 6.32
N ALA A 48 11.75 -17.44 6.57
CA ALA A 48 10.51 -18.22 6.42
C ALA A 48 10.27 -18.65 4.96
N PHE A 49 10.52 -17.75 4.00
CA PHE A 49 10.47 -18.06 2.57
C PHE A 49 11.40 -19.21 2.19
N SER A 50 12.64 -19.15 2.66
CA SER A 50 13.64 -20.20 2.38
C SER A 50 13.29 -21.54 3.00
N GLN A 51 12.64 -21.55 4.16
CA GLN A 51 12.14 -22.80 4.78
C GLN A 51 11.03 -23.45 3.95
N VAL A 52 10.13 -22.65 3.37
CA VAL A 52 8.98 -23.17 2.61
C VAL A 52 9.38 -23.56 1.19
N PHE A 53 10.12 -22.72 0.49
CA PHE A 53 10.43 -22.88 -0.94
C PHE A 53 11.81 -23.50 -1.20
N GLY A 54 12.66 -23.64 -0.18
CA GLY A 54 14.03 -24.09 -0.33
C GLY A 54 14.82 -23.22 -1.32
N SER A 55 15.59 -23.84 -2.20
CA SER A 55 16.36 -23.16 -3.24
C SER A 55 15.59 -22.86 -4.53
N ARG A 56 14.29 -23.20 -4.60
CA ARG A 56 13.48 -23.11 -5.84
C ARG A 56 13.55 -21.73 -6.50
N PHE A 57 13.64 -20.66 -5.73
CA PHE A 57 13.64 -19.28 -6.22
C PHE A 57 14.94 -18.53 -5.88
N LEU A 58 16.00 -19.27 -5.56
CA LEU A 58 17.31 -18.69 -5.30
C LEU A 58 18.23 -18.86 -6.50
N SER A 59 19.11 -17.92 -6.73
CA SER A 59 20.25 -18.03 -7.64
C SER A 59 21.38 -18.84 -7.00
N ALA A 60 22.41 -19.20 -7.78
CA ALA A 60 23.52 -20.03 -7.31
C ALA A 60 24.32 -19.41 -6.15
N ASP A 61 24.30 -18.10 -6.02
CA ASP A 61 24.91 -17.32 -4.94
C ASP A 61 24.00 -17.17 -3.69
N GLY A 62 22.84 -17.81 -3.69
CA GLY A 62 21.86 -17.75 -2.60
C GLY A 62 20.97 -16.49 -2.57
N ALA A 63 21.11 -15.60 -3.54
CA ALA A 63 20.25 -14.42 -3.64
C ALA A 63 18.87 -14.78 -4.24
N LEU A 64 17.85 -13.97 -3.93
CA LEU A 64 16.50 -14.16 -4.47
C LEU A 64 16.47 -13.87 -5.98
N ASN A 65 16.07 -14.85 -6.79
CA ASN A 65 15.76 -14.66 -8.20
C ASN A 65 14.39 -14.00 -8.35
N LYS A 66 14.38 -12.65 -8.32
CA LYS A 66 13.15 -11.85 -8.37
C LYS A 66 12.33 -12.09 -9.64
N GLN A 67 12.98 -12.36 -10.77
CA GLN A 67 12.28 -12.60 -12.03
C GLN A 67 11.54 -13.94 -12.00
N LEU A 68 12.20 -14.99 -11.54
CA LEU A 68 11.60 -16.33 -11.43
C LEU A 68 10.45 -16.33 -10.41
N LEU A 69 10.65 -15.70 -9.24
CA LEU A 69 9.58 -15.58 -8.23
C LEU A 69 8.40 -14.79 -8.78
N ARG A 70 8.64 -13.64 -9.42
CA ARG A 70 7.57 -12.83 -10.03
C ARG A 70 6.76 -13.65 -11.03
N GLN A 71 7.43 -14.39 -11.92
CA GLN A 71 6.76 -15.24 -12.89
C GLN A 71 5.90 -16.30 -12.19
N ALA A 72 6.43 -16.98 -11.17
CA ALA A 72 5.70 -18.00 -10.42
C ALA A 72 4.48 -17.41 -9.69
N VAL A 73 4.60 -16.26 -9.05
CA VAL A 73 3.47 -15.56 -8.38
C VAL A 73 2.35 -15.22 -9.37
N PHE A 74 2.67 -14.92 -10.63
CA PHE A 74 1.66 -14.65 -11.66
C PHE A 74 0.99 -15.89 -12.24
N THR A 75 1.67 -17.05 -12.20
CA THR A 75 1.19 -18.27 -12.89
C THR A 75 0.71 -19.35 -11.91
N ASP A 76 1.08 -19.28 -10.63
CA ASP A 76 0.83 -20.30 -9.62
C ASP A 76 0.21 -19.63 -8.38
N SER A 77 -1.10 -19.79 -8.21
CA SER A 77 -1.83 -19.25 -7.05
C SER A 77 -1.36 -19.85 -5.72
N GLY A 78 -0.84 -21.07 -5.71
CA GLY A 78 -0.27 -21.71 -4.53
C GLY A 78 0.98 -20.98 -4.06
N VAL A 79 1.89 -20.62 -4.99
CA VAL A 79 3.08 -19.82 -4.67
C VAL A 79 2.69 -18.43 -4.17
N LYS A 80 1.70 -17.79 -4.82
CA LYS A 80 1.20 -16.48 -4.39
C LYS A 80 0.65 -16.55 -2.96
N ASN A 81 -0.27 -17.46 -2.70
CA ASN A 81 -0.94 -17.58 -1.40
C ASN A 81 0.07 -17.88 -0.27
N GLU A 82 1.05 -18.74 -0.55
CA GLU A 82 2.07 -19.08 0.43
C GLU A 82 3.01 -17.90 0.72
N LEU A 83 3.41 -17.14 -0.31
CA LEU A 83 4.18 -15.92 -0.14
C LEU A 83 3.42 -14.86 0.67
N GLU A 84 2.15 -14.66 0.38
CA GLU A 84 1.27 -13.75 1.13
C GLU A 84 1.11 -14.20 2.57
N ARG A 85 0.94 -15.50 2.82
CA ARG A 85 0.84 -16.09 4.16
C ARG A 85 2.08 -15.84 5.01
N ILE A 86 3.26 -15.80 4.38
CA ILE A 86 4.54 -15.49 5.05
C ILE A 86 4.66 -13.99 5.32
N LEU A 87 4.39 -13.15 4.31
CA LEU A 87 4.73 -11.74 4.36
C LEU A 87 3.68 -10.88 5.07
N HIS A 88 2.39 -11.18 4.90
CA HIS A 88 1.33 -10.33 5.46
C HIS A 88 1.40 -10.17 6.97
N PRO A 89 1.58 -11.25 7.78
CA PRO A 89 1.71 -11.09 9.22
C PRO A 89 2.91 -10.22 9.62
N LEU A 90 4.07 -10.43 9.01
CA LEU A 90 5.29 -9.70 9.31
C LEU A 90 5.18 -8.21 8.99
N VAL A 91 4.62 -7.90 7.81
CA VAL A 91 4.40 -6.50 7.40
C VAL A 91 3.35 -5.82 8.28
N ARG A 92 2.27 -6.53 8.65
CA ARG A 92 1.24 -5.98 9.54
C ARG A 92 1.78 -5.66 10.92
N GLU A 93 2.62 -6.55 11.46
CA GLU A 93 3.31 -6.35 12.75
C GLU A 93 4.23 -5.12 12.68
N GLU A 94 5.05 -5.02 11.63
CA GLU A 94 5.95 -3.88 11.42
C GLU A 94 5.18 -2.56 11.31
N VAL A 95 4.05 -2.53 10.59
CA VAL A 95 3.16 -1.35 10.53
C VAL A 95 2.61 -0.99 11.91
N ALA A 96 2.21 -1.99 12.71
CA ALA A 96 1.71 -1.77 14.07
C ALA A 96 2.80 -1.20 15.00
N GLU A 97 4.03 -1.70 14.91
CA GLU A 97 5.18 -1.18 15.66
C GLU A 97 5.48 0.28 15.30
N TYR A 98 5.49 0.61 14.00
CA TYR A 98 5.63 1.99 13.53
C TYR A 98 4.52 2.90 14.06
N TYR A 99 3.29 2.40 14.08
CA TYR A 99 2.18 3.19 14.62
C TYR A 99 2.33 3.44 16.13
N LEU A 100 2.76 2.44 16.90
CA LEU A 100 3.05 2.60 18.32
C LEU A 100 4.16 3.64 18.55
N HIS A 101 5.23 3.59 17.75
CA HIS A 101 6.28 4.61 17.80
C HIS A 101 5.74 6.02 17.49
N CYS A 102 4.87 6.14 16.49
CA CYS A 102 4.21 7.42 16.17
C CYS A 102 3.33 7.92 17.32
N CYS A 103 2.65 7.02 18.04
CA CYS A 103 1.86 7.40 19.22
C CYS A 103 2.76 7.97 20.33
N VAL A 104 3.92 7.38 20.59
CA VAL A 104 4.89 7.88 21.60
C VAL A 104 5.49 9.21 21.19
N THR A 105 5.75 9.41 19.90
CA THR A 105 6.35 10.65 19.35
C THR A 105 5.31 11.71 18.95
N GLU A 106 4.03 11.47 19.27
CA GLU A 106 2.89 12.35 18.94
C GLU A 106 2.77 12.67 17.44
N LYS A 107 3.22 11.76 16.57
CA LYS A 107 3.13 11.89 15.13
C LYS A 107 1.93 11.15 14.55
N ASN A 108 1.50 11.58 13.40
CA ASN A 108 0.56 10.83 12.57
C ASN A 108 1.32 9.85 11.67
N LEU A 109 0.62 8.83 11.18
CA LEU A 109 1.17 7.84 10.27
C LEU A 109 0.28 7.72 9.03
N VAL A 110 0.89 7.81 7.83
CA VAL A 110 0.24 7.52 6.55
C VAL A 110 0.87 6.26 5.98
N VAL A 111 0.06 5.25 5.72
CA VAL A 111 0.51 3.95 5.19
C VAL A 111 -0.09 3.71 3.81
N GLU A 112 0.76 3.49 2.82
CA GLU A 112 0.34 3.05 1.49
C GLU A 112 0.13 1.54 1.50
N ILE A 113 -1.11 1.09 1.19
CA ILE A 113 -1.50 -0.32 1.18
C ILE A 113 -2.30 -0.63 -0.09
N PRO A 114 -1.70 -1.22 -1.13
CA PRO A 114 -2.41 -1.53 -2.38
C PRO A 114 -3.60 -2.46 -2.21
N LEU A 115 -3.49 -3.45 -1.32
CA LEU A 115 -4.47 -4.52 -1.09
C LEU A 115 -5.22 -4.36 0.25
N LEU A 116 -5.46 -3.12 0.71
CA LEU A 116 -6.04 -2.82 2.02
C LEU A 116 -7.30 -3.62 2.35
N PHE A 117 -8.25 -3.64 1.43
CA PHE A 117 -9.54 -4.29 1.61
C PHE A 117 -9.47 -5.79 1.35
N GLU A 118 -8.63 -6.21 0.40
CA GLU A 118 -8.41 -7.61 0.03
C GLU A 118 -7.83 -8.43 1.19
N VAL A 119 -6.94 -7.82 1.96
CA VAL A 119 -6.32 -8.46 3.14
C VAL A 119 -7.04 -8.17 4.46
N GLY A 120 -8.12 -7.37 4.42
CA GLY A 120 -8.94 -7.07 5.59
C GLY A 120 -8.29 -6.16 6.64
N TRP A 121 -7.30 -5.35 6.26
CA TRP A 121 -6.55 -4.51 7.20
C TRP A 121 -7.18 -3.14 7.48
N GLN A 122 -8.29 -2.81 6.82
CA GLN A 122 -8.94 -1.49 7.01
C GLN A 122 -9.28 -1.19 8.47
N HIS A 123 -9.57 -2.22 9.27
CA HIS A 123 -9.91 -2.05 10.69
C HIS A 123 -8.74 -1.65 11.59
N ASP A 124 -7.50 -1.75 11.08
CA ASP A 124 -6.31 -1.32 11.81
C ASP A 124 -6.07 0.21 11.69
N PHE A 125 -6.86 0.91 10.89
CA PHE A 125 -6.68 2.33 10.57
C PHE A 125 -7.89 3.16 10.98
N ALA A 126 -7.64 4.38 11.45
CA ALA A 126 -8.70 5.32 11.80
C ALA A 126 -9.40 5.90 10.56
N VAL A 127 -8.64 6.07 9.48
CA VAL A 127 -9.11 6.63 8.22
C VAL A 127 -8.52 5.85 7.05
N TRP A 128 -9.32 5.61 6.01
CA TRP A 128 -8.81 5.12 4.73
C TRP A 128 -9.23 6.00 3.57
N VAL A 129 -8.24 6.28 2.72
CA VAL A 129 -8.32 7.15 1.56
C VAL A 129 -8.14 6.31 0.31
N VAL A 130 -9.06 6.43 -0.64
CA VAL A 130 -8.95 5.75 -1.94
C VAL A 130 -8.53 6.75 -3.00
N VAL A 131 -7.46 6.45 -3.72
CA VAL A 131 -7.02 7.22 -4.88
C VAL A 131 -7.69 6.67 -6.12
N TYR A 132 -8.53 7.49 -6.72
CA TYR A 132 -9.33 7.15 -7.90
C TYR A 132 -8.67 7.63 -9.19
N VAL A 133 -8.77 6.80 -10.21
CA VAL A 133 -8.49 7.13 -11.62
C VAL A 133 -9.37 6.24 -12.49
N PRO A 134 -9.96 6.73 -13.58
CA PRO A 134 -10.62 5.89 -14.57
C PRO A 134 -9.71 4.78 -15.10
N GLU A 135 -10.30 3.63 -15.40
CA GLU A 135 -9.56 2.42 -15.79
C GLU A 135 -8.66 2.66 -17.02
N GLU A 136 -9.15 3.38 -18.02
CA GLU A 136 -8.40 3.69 -19.24
C GLU A 136 -7.11 4.49 -18.95
N LEU A 137 -7.16 5.41 -17.98
CA LEU A 137 -5.99 6.15 -17.54
C LEU A 137 -5.03 5.28 -16.73
N CYS A 138 -5.55 4.31 -15.93
CA CYS A 138 -4.70 3.33 -15.25
C CYS A 138 -3.89 2.52 -16.27
N TYR A 139 -4.53 1.98 -17.29
CA TYR A 139 -3.89 1.19 -18.34
C TYR A 139 -2.79 1.98 -19.03
N SER A 140 -3.10 3.21 -19.50
CA SER A 140 -2.12 4.05 -20.20
C SER A 140 -0.91 4.39 -19.33
N ARG A 141 -1.12 4.71 -18.05
CA ARG A 141 -0.05 5.05 -17.11
C ARG A 141 0.86 3.86 -16.80
N VAL A 142 0.26 2.68 -16.59
CA VAL A 142 1.02 1.45 -16.30
C VAL A 142 1.81 0.98 -17.50
N ALA A 143 1.20 0.99 -18.69
CA ALA A 143 1.90 0.65 -19.94
C ALA A 143 3.09 1.59 -20.18
N ALA A 144 2.92 2.88 -19.98
CA ALA A 144 4.00 3.86 -20.18
C ALA A 144 5.13 3.75 -19.14
N ARG A 145 4.82 3.41 -17.87
CA ARG A 145 5.80 3.33 -16.78
C ARG A 145 6.53 1.98 -16.75
N ASP A 146 5.78 0.88 -16.89
CA ASP A 146 6.26 -0.47 -16.60
C ASP A 146 6.45 -1.31 -17.87
N GLY A 147 5.99 -0.84 -19.03
CA GLY A 147 6.05 -1.55 -20.30
C GLY A 147 5.13 -2.76 -20.36
N PHE A 148 4.11 -2.84 -19.48
CA PHE A 148 3.17 -3.96 -19.44
C PHE A 148 2.23 -3.95 -20.63
N THR A 149 1.90 -5.15 -21.15
CA THR A 149 0.83 -5.33 -22.13
C THR A 149 -0.55 -5.14 -21.45
N ALA A 150 -1.57 -4.92 -22.27
CA ALA A 150 -2.95 -4.78 -21.77
C ALA A 150 -3.40 -6.04 -21.00
N GLU A 151 -3.01 -7.24 -21.50
CA GLU A 151 -3.34 -8.52 -20.86
C GLU A 151 -2.64 -8.69 -19.51
N GLU A 152 -1.40 -8.21 -19.36
CA GLU A 152 -0.68 -8.22 -18.09
C GLU A 152 -1.33 -7.30 -17.06
N ILE A 153 -1.70 -6.08 -17.49
CA ILE A 153 -2.40 -5.11 -16.65
C ILE A 153 -3.74 -5.70 -16.19
N GLN A 154 -4.52 -6.26 -17.10
CA GLN A 154 -5.82 -6.86 -16.78
C GLN A 154 -5.68 -8.01 -15.78
N ARG A 155 -4.68 -8.87 -15.93
CA ARG A 155 -4.40 -9.95 -14.97
C ARG A 155 -4.07 -9.42 -13.57
N VAL A 156 -3.27 -8.37 -13.48
CA VAL A 156 -2.97 -7.74 -12.18
C VAL A 156 -4.21 -7.10 -11.58
N CYS A 157 -5.00 -6.37 -12.38
CA CYS A 157 -6.24 -5.75 -11.91
C CYS A 157 -7.26 -6.80 -11.45
N ALA A 158 -7.36 -7.95 -12.11
CA ALA A 158 -8.25 -9.04 -11.73
C ALA A 158 -7.90 -9.67 -10.36
N THR A 159 -6.70 -9.47 -9.84
CA THR A 159 -6.32 -9.92 -8.49
C THR A 159 -6.66 -8.93 -7.39
N GLN A 160 -7.16 -7.75 -7.75
CA GLN A 160 -7.54 -6.69 -6.81
C GLN A 160 -9.06 -6.55 -6.77
N LEU A 161 -9.57 -6.09 -5.63
CA LEU A 161 -10.96 -5.69 -5.53
C LEU A 161 -11.22 -4.55 -6.53
N PRO A 162 -12.33 -4.61 -7.31
CA PRO A 162 -12.67 -3.54 -8.25
C PRO A 162 -12.64 -2.16 -7.58
N LEU A 163 -12.10 -1.17 -8.27
CA LEU A 163 -11.97 0.18 -7.71
C LEU A 163 -13.33 0.75 -7.29
N SER A 164 -14.40 0.43 -8.02
CA SER A 164 -15.78 0.78 -7.66
C SER A 164 -16.21 0.24 -6.29
N GLU A 165 -15.74 -0.96 -5.92
CA GLU A 165 -16.01 -1.51 -4.59
C GLU A 165 -15.17 -0.82 -3.52
N LYS A 166 -13.88 -0.56 -3.79
CA LYS A 166 -13.01 0.20 -2.87
C LYS A 166 -13.59 1.58 -2.56
N LEU A 167 -14.18 2.25 -3.56
CA LEU A 167 -14.82 3.57 -3.40
C LEU A 167 -16.01 3.54 -2.44
N LYS A 168 -16.81 2.47 -2.43
CA LYS A 168 -17.96 2.34 -1.51
C LYS A 168 -17.55 2.31 -0.03
N HIS A 169 -16.34 1.87 0.24
CA HIS A 169 -15.80 1.77 1.60
C HIS A 169 -14.93 2.98 1.99
N ALA A 170 -14.60 3.87 1.06
CA ALA A 170 -13.69 4.98 1.32
C ALA A 170 -14.27 6.00 2.32
N HIS A 171 -13.47 6.43 3.31
CA HIS A 171 -13.80 7.63 4.08
C HIS A 171 -13.57 8.90 3.25
N TYR A 172 -12.53 8.90 2.43
CA TYR A 172 -12.20 9.99 1.51
C TYR A 172 -11.72 9.43 0.17
N VAL A 173 -12.01 10.18 -0.88
CA VAL A 173 -11.55 9.87 -2.24
C VAL A 173 -10.70 11.03 -2.74
N ILE A 174 -9.55 10.71 -3.33
CA ILE A 174 -8.72 11.64 -4.08
C ILE A 174 -8.88 11.29 -5.55
N ASP A 175 -9.48 12.18 -6.31
CA ASP A 175 -9.60 12.04 -7.76
C ASP A 175 -8.29 12.48 -8.43
N ASN A 176 -7.52 11.52 -8.91
CA ASN A 176 -6.26 11.71 -9.62
C ASN A 176 -6.42 11.56 -11.14
N SER A 177 -7.63 11.76 -11.68
CA SER A 177 -7.90 11.73 -13.13
C SER A 177 -7.52 13.03 -13.83
N GLY A 178 -7.52 14.13 -13.08
CA GLY A 178 -7.25 15.49 -13.59
C GLY A 178 -5.78 15.88 -13.61
N THR A 179 -5.52 17.16 -13.46
CA THR A 179 -4.15 17.71 -13.41
C THR A 179 -3.47 17.41 -12.07
N PHE A 180 -2.15 17.34 -12.05
CA PHE A 180 -1.38 17.20 -10.82
C PHE A 180 -1.70 18.30 -9.79
N VAL A 181 -1.92 19.54 -10.26
CA VAL A 181 -2.31 20.67 -9.40
C VAL A 181 -3.63 20.39 -8.69
N SER A 182 -4.63 19.87 -9.41
CA SER A 182 -5.93 19.52 -8.82
C SER A 182 -5.76 18.42 -7.74
N THR A 183 -4.94 17.41 -8.00
CA THR A 183 -4.64 16.35 -7.02
C THR A 183 -3.97 16.92 -5.77
N VAL A 184 -2.97 17.79 -5.93
CA VAL A 184 -2.30 18.47 -4.79
C VAL A 184 -3.27 19.31 -3.98
N GLN A 185 -4.20 20.04 -4.62
CA GLN A 185 -5.21 20.84 -3.91
C GLN A 185 -6.16 19.97 -3.07
N GLN A 186 -6.63 18.85 -3.63
CA GLN A 186 -7.46 17.87 -2.88
C GLN A 186 -6.71 17.31 -1.66
N ILE A 187 -5.44 16.95 -1.84
CA ILE A 187 -4.61 16.41 -0.75
C ILE A 187 -4.35 17.46 0.33
N ALA A 188 -4.05 18.70 -0.05
CA ALA A 188 -3.84 19.79 0.91
C ALA A 188 -5.12 20.09 1.73
N TRP A 189 -6.27 20.09 1.06
CA TRP A 189 -7.57 20.24 1.71
C TRP A 189 -7.83 19.07 2.69
N LEU A 190 -7.62 17.84 2.24
CA LEU A 190 -7.79 16.64 3.08
C LEU A 190 -6.87 16.68 4.32
N GLY A 191 -5.59 16.95 4.12
CA GLY A 191 -4.62 17.04 5.21
C GLY A 191 -4.97 18.12 6.23
N LYS A 192 -5.50 19.27 5.78
CA LYS A 192 -5.99 20.33 6.69
C LYS A 192 -7.18 19.85 7.51
N ASN A 193 -8.17 19.19 6.91
CA ASN A 193 -9.36 18.70 7.59
C ASN A 193 -9.03 17.62 8.62
N LEU A 194 -8.21 16.63 8.24
CA LEU A 194 -7.80 15.57 9.17
C LEU A 194 -7.02 16.11 10.37
N ARG A 195 -6.15 17.12 10.18
CA ARG A 195 -5.49 17.79 11.33
C ARG A 195 -6.47 18.52 12.23
N ALA A 196 -7.50 19.16 11.69
CA ALA A 196 -8.53 19.81 12.47
C ALA A 196 -9.34 18.80 13.31
N GLU A 197 -9.69 17.64 12.73
CA GLU A 197 -10.38 16.55 13.45
C GLU A 197 -9.54 16.03 14.63
N ILE A 198 -8.23 15.83 14.43
CA ILE A 198 -7.30 15.40 15.49
C ILE A 198 -7.30 16.42 16.63
N SER A 199 -7.19 17.72 16.31
CA SER A 199 -7.15 18.79 17.29
C SER A 199 -8.44 18.88 18.11
N MET A 200 -9.60 18.71 17.46
CA MET A 200 -10.91 18.68 18.14
C MET A 200 -11.10 17.42 19.00
N GLY A 201 -10.61 16.27 18.53
CA GLY A 201 -10.67 15.01 19.27
C GLY A 201 -9.82 15.05 20.55
N ASN A 202 -8.66 15.69 20.50
CA ASN A 202 -7.79 15.87 21.66
C ASN A 202 -8.39 16.84 22.69
N ALA A 203 -9.02 17.93 22.24
CA ALA A 203 -9.68 18.90 23.11
C ALA A 203 -10.85 18.28 23.92
N ARG A 204 -11.54 17.27 23.36
CA ARG A 204 -12.64 16.56 24.05
C ARG A 204 -12.18 15.52 25.09
N LYS A 205 -10.90 15.11 25.05
CA LYS A 205 -10.33 14.14 26.01
C LYS A 205 -9.70 14.81 27.23
N THR A 206 -9.47 16.13 27.18
CA THR A 206 -8.80 16.92 28.23
C THR A 206 -9.76 17.80 29.05
N GLY A 207 -11.05 17.81 28.75
CA GLY A 207 -12.13 18.48 29.49
C GLY A 207 -13.05 17.46 30.14
#